data_f32d2c69e4f7fe0f4aa34f4f840e1ea3
#
_entry.id   f32d2c69e4f7fe0f4aa34f4f840e1ea3
#
_cell.length_a   1.000
_cell.length_b   1.000
_cell.length_c   1.000
_cell.angle_alpha   90.00
_cell.angle_beta   90.00
_cell.angle_gamma   90.00
#
_symmetry.space_group_name_H-M   'P 1'
#
loop_
_entity.id
_entity.type
_entity.pdbx_description
1 polymer ?
#
loop_
_entity_poly.entity_id
_entity_poly.type
_entity_poly.pdbx_seq_one_letter_code
_entity_poly.pdbx_strand_id
1 'polypeptide(L)'
;MLVHLYGKLAWTERIQEICKENDLLIFEDNAQAFGCGYVNRSAREAIRRKLNQEDENITHQNQIDENITYQDQIDIISNYAIQKSICHTGALGDAGAHSFYPSKNLGALGDAGAVTTDDEELAEAIRALHDYGRTSRFDFEYQGINSRMDEIQAAVLNVKLRHPHDEHIARCRKAMLYMDYLHPAIVERCIPKRLLEDPFSNVLHIFPFITEERMRLREFLKDESVETAIHYPIPPNEQLGYPELRHYQLPITQNIACQELSLPCNSTMRDEEVIRVAQLINDYFLRRNLR
;
A
#
# COMPACT_ATOMS: atom_id res chain seq x y z
N MET A 1 12.15 -6.91 -10.44
CA MET A 1 11.16 -6.99 -9.33
C MET A 1 10.68 -5.60 -8.98
N LEU A 2 9.37 -5.41 -8.84
CA LEU A 2 8.73 -4.18 -8.36
C LEU A 2 8.17 -4.43 -6.97
N VAL A 3 8.47 -3.52 -6.02
CA VAL A 3 7.92 -3.59 -4.66
C VAL A 3 6.91 -2.46 -4.48
N HIS A 4 5.66 -2.81 -4.20
CA HIS A 4 4.59 -1.84 -3.90
C HIS A 4 4.65 -1.42 -2.42
N LEU A 5 5.74 -0.73 -2.06
CA LEU A 5 6.06 -0.41 -0.67
C LEU A 5 4.99 0.50 -0.05
N TYR A 6 4.63 0.22 1.22
CA TYR A 6 3.62 0.93 2.02
C TYR A 6 2.18 0.85 1.48
N GLY A 7 1.97 0.03 0.44
CA GLY A 7 0.68 -0.05 -0.25
C GLY A 7 0.57 0.90 -1.43
N LYS A 8 1.67 1.57 -1.83
CA LYS A 8 1.71 2.50 -2.96
C LYS A 8 2.13 1.78 -4.24
N LEU A 9 1.37 2.00 -5.31
CA LEU A 9 1.68 1.49 -6.65
C LEU A 9 3.06 1.97 -7.12
N ALA A 10 3.93 1.01 -7.43
CA ALA A 10 5.25 1.26 -8.01
C ALA A 10 5.30 1.05 -9.54
N TRP A 11 4.26 0.44 -10.11
CA TRP A 11 4.18 0.15 -11.54
C TRP A 11 3.86 1.40 -12.37
N THR A 12 4.46 1.49 -13.56
CA THR A 12 4.17 2.52 -14.56
C THR A 12 4.23 1.92 -15.97
N GLU A 13 3.53 2.51 -16.93
CA GLU A 13 3.61 2.12 -18.34
C GLU A 13 5.07 2.13 -18.84
N ARG A 14 5.88 3.10 -18.40
CA ARG A 14 7.29 3.19 -18.79
C ARG A 14 8.12 2.00 -18.30
N ILE A 15 7.84 1.48 -17.11
CA ILE A 15 8.51 0.25 -16.60
C ILE A 15 8.14 -0.94 -17.48
N GLN A 16 6.87 -1.07 -17.85
CA GLN A 16 6.41 -2.14 -18.74
C GLN A 16 7.08 -2.07 -20.11
N GLU A 17 7.18 -0.86 -20.70
CA GLU A 17 7.89 -0.65 -21.97
C GLU A 17 9.36 -1.09 -21.88
N ILE A 18 10.08 -0.63 -20.85
CA ILE A 18 11.49 -0.99 -20.63
C ILE A 18 11.65 -2.50 -20.50
N CYS A 19 10.81 -3.15 -19.73
CA CYS A 19 10.87 -4.62 -19.58
C CYS A 19 10.60 -5.33 -20.90
N LYS A 20 9.63 -4.88 -21.67
CA LYS A 20 9.32 -5.43 -23.00
C LYS A 20 10.45 -5.18 -24.01
N GLU A 21 11.04 -3.99 -24.02
CA GLU A 21 12.18 -3.64 -24.90
C GLU A 21 13.43 -4.50 -24.62
N ASN A 22 13.58 -5.00 -23.38
CA ASN A 22 14.75 -5.75 -22.94
C ASN A 22 14.48 -7.23 -22.63
N ASP A 23 13.31 -7.75 -23.00
CA ASP A 23 12.88 -9.13 -22.73
C ASP A 23 12.99 -9.53 -21.26
N LEU A 24 12.52 -8.65 -20.37
CA LEU A 24 12.56 -8.82 -18.92
C LEU A 24 11.18 -9.17 -18.39
N LEU A 25 11.12 -10.17 -17.53
CA LEU A 25 9.93 -10.50 -16.75
C LEU A 25 9.75 -9.51 -15.58
N ILE A 26 8.48 -9.19 -15.28
CA ILE A 26 8.10 -8.34 -14.16
C ILE A 26 7.56 -9.22 -13.04
N PHE A 27 8.26 -9.22 -11.93
CA PHE A 27 7.80 -9.84 -10.69
C PHE A 27 7.38 -8.76 -9.69
N GLU A 28 6.15 -8.86 -9.17
CA GLU A 28 5.60 -7.91 -8.21
C GLU A 28 5.71 -8.45 -6.78
N ASP A 29 6.35 -7.68 -5.88
CA ASP A 29 6.17 -7.84 -4.44
C ASP A 29 4.94 -7.03 -4.01
N ASN A 30 3.82 -7.71 -3.88
CA ASN A 30 2.52 -7.15 -3.51
C ASN A 30 2.21 -7.37 -2.02
N ALA A 31 3.21 -7.66 -1.20
CA ALA A 31 3.02 -8.01 0.21
C ALA A 31 2.37 -6.89 1.05
N GLN A 32 2.41 -5.64 0.60
CA GLN A 32 1.81 -4.50 1.30
C GLN A 32 0.69 -3.80 0.50
N ALA A 33 0.34 -4.30 -0.68
CA ALA A 33 -0.50 -3.55 -1.60
C ALA A 33 -1.74 -4.31 -2.11
N PHE A 34 -2.23 -5.30 -1.34
CA PHE A 34 -3.46 -5.99 -1.70
C PHE A 34 -4.62 -4.99 -1.85
N GLY A 35 -5.30 -5.03 -3.01
CA GLY A 35 -6.37 -4.10 -3.34
C GLY A 35 -5.90 -2.78 -3.99
N CYS A 36 -4.60 -2.51 -4.03
CA CYS A 36 -4.04 -1.41 -4.81
C CYS A 36 -4.23 -1.67 -6.31
N GLY A 37 -4.37 -0.61 -7.11
CA GLY A 37 -4.63 -0.80 -8.52
C GLY A 37 -4.09 0.31 -9.40
N TYR A 38 -3.96 -0.01 -10.68
CA TYR A 38 -3.64 0.89 -11.76
C TYR A 38 -4.88 1.18 -12.59
N VAL A 39 -5.18 2.46 -12.76
CA VAL A 39 -6.24 2.94 -13.64
C VAL A 39 -5.61 3.58 -14.86
N ASN A 40 -5.76 2.95 -16.02
CA ASN A 40 -5.21 3.49 -17.26
C ASN A 40 -5.92 4.79 -17.67
N ARG A 41 -5.32 5.53 -18.63
CA ARG A 41 -5.83 6.83 -19.05
C ARG A 41 -7.27 6.79 -19.55
N SER A 42 -7.65 5.77 -20.34
CA SER A 42 -9.01 5.65 -20.87
C SER A 42 -10.04 5.36 -19.78
N ALA A 43 -9.68 4.54 -18.79
CA ALA A 43 -10.51 4.27 -17.62
C ALA A 43 -10.66 5.53 -16.74
N ARG A 44 -9.59 6.30 -16.52
CA ARG A 44 -9.65 7.59 -15.80
C ARG A 44 -10.59 8.59 -16.50
N GLU A 45 -10.53 8.67 -17.82
CA GLU A 45 -11.46 9.52 -18.61
C GLU A 45 -12.90 9.02 -18.51
N ALA A 46 -13.13 7.71 -18.51
CA ALA A 46 -14.47 7.13 -18.33
C ALA A 46 -15.03 7.37 -16.92
N ILE A 47 -14.19 7.26 -15.89
CA ILE A 47 -14.53 7.59 -14.51
C ILE A 47 -14.92 9.06 -14.39
N ARG A 48 -14.12 9.96 -14.93
CA ARG A 48 -14.41 11.41 -14.94
C ARG A 48 -15.74 11.73 -15.64
N ARG A 49 -16.04 11.09 -16.78
CA ARG A 49 -17.31 11.30 -17.49
C ARG A 49 -18.52 10.85 -16.66
N LYS A 50 -18.41 9.74 -15.95
CA LYS A 50 -19.50 9.24 -15.07
C LYS A 50 -19.76 10.18 -13.91
N LEU A 51 -18.69 10.63 -13.22
CA LEU A 51 -18.82 11.59 -12.13
C LEU A 51 -19.50 12.88 -12.58
N ASN A 52 -19.12 13.39 -13.75
CA ASN A 52 -19.73 14.60 -14.31
C ASN A 52 -21.20 14.41 -14.72
N GLN A 53 -21.64 13.19 -15.06
CA GLN A 53 -23.05 12.89 -15.40
C GLN A 53 -23.95 12.78 -14.18
N GLU A 54 -23.39 12.39 -13.03
CA GLU A 54 -24.13 12.38 -11.76
C GLU A 54 -24.28 13.79 -11.17
N ASP A 55 -23.39 14.73 -11.53
CA ASP A 55 -23.37 16.13 -11.09
C ASP A 55 -24.22 17.09 -11.97
N GLU A 56 -24.88 16.64 -13.05
CA GLU A 56 -25.75 17.50 -13.87
C GLU A 56 -26.93 18.14 -13.11
N ASN A 57 -27.10 17.80 -11.83
CA ASN A 57 -28.04 18.50 -10.94
C ASN A 57 -27.40 19.62 -10.09
N ILE A 58 -26.11 19.87 -10.22
CA ILE A 58 -25.43 20.97 -9.53
C ILE A 58 -24.69 21.82 -10.55
N THR A 59 -25.30 22.98 -10.85
CA THR A 59 -24.72 24.03 -11.69
C THR A 59 -23.45 24.59 -11.08
N HIS A 60 -22.27 24.24 -11.60
CA HIS A 60 -21.13 25.16 -11.66
C HIS A 60 -20.13 24.75 -12.75
N GLN A 61 -19.79 25.75 -13.58
CA GLN A 61 -18.92 25.68 -14.72
C GLN A 61 -17.45 25.52 -14.36
N ASN A 62 -16.76 24.65 -15.15
CA ASN A 62 -15.34 24.78 -15.53
C ASN A 62 -14.30 24.96 -14.42
N GLN A 63 -13.84 23.85 -13.84
CA GLN A 63 -12.41 23.61 -13.52
C GLN A 63 -12.29 22.22 -12.86
N ILE A 64 -12.07 21.19 -13.68
CA ILE A 64 -12.01 19.78 -13.18
C ILE A 64 -10.55 19.30 -13.18
N ASP A 65 -9.65 20.01 -12.61
CA ASP A 65 -8.27 19.48 -12.51
C ASP A 65 -7.69 19.40 -11.09
N GLU A 66 -8.33 19.97 -10.06
CA GLU A 66 -7.71 19.96 -8.72
C GLU A 66 -8.63 19.63 -7.53
N ASN A 67 -9.94 19.32 -7.74
CA ASN A 67 -10.89 19.23 -6.62
C ASN A 67 -11.80 17.98 -6.65
N ILE A 68 -11.28 16.77 -6.91
CA ILE A 68 -12.03 15.56 -6.54
C ILE A 68 -12.02 15.49 -5.02
N THR A 69 -13.18 15.65 -4.40
CA THR A 69 -13.29 15.54 -2.94
C THR A 69 -13.01 14.12 -2.48
N TYR A 70 -12.70 13.97 -1.22
CA TYR A 70 -12.48 12.66 -0.63
C TYR A 70 -13.75 11.77 -0.68
N GLN A 71 -14.94 12.38 -0.53
CA GLN A 71 -16.20 11.64 -0.66
C GLN A 71 -16.35 11.09 -2.08
N ASP A 72 -16.01 11.88 -3.10
CA ASP A 72 -15.99 11.41 -4.49
C ASP A 72 -15.04 10.22 -4.68
N GLN A 73 -13.89 10.23 -4.01
CA GLN A 73 -12.92 9.12 -4.04
C GLN A 73 -13.49 7.85 -3.40
N ILE A 74 -14.19 7.96 -2.26
CA ILE A 74 -14.87 6.84 -1.61
C ILE A 74 -15.97 6.30 -2.53
N ASP A 75 -16.77 7.14 -3.12
CA ASP A 75 -17.87 6.76 -4.01
C ASP A 75 -17.34 6.07 -5.28
N ILE A 76 -16.21 6.54 -5.80
CA ILE A 76 -15.46 5.92 -6.89
C ILE A 76 -14.96 4.52 -6.49
N ILE A 77 -14.31 4.38 -5.33
CA ILE A 77 -13.83 3.07 -4.83
C ILE A 77 -14.98 2.11 -4.62
N SER A 78 -16.13 2.60 -4.15
CA SER A 78 -17.31 1.79 -3.88
C SER A 78 -18.07 1.36 -5.13
N ASN A 79 -17.81 2.00 -6.29
CA ASN A 79 -18.54 1.74 -7.53
C ASN A 79 -18.03 0.48 -8.25
N TYR A 80 -18.83 -0.60 -8.22
CA TYR A 80 -18.48 -1.89 -8.83
C TYR A 80 -18.14 -1.83 -10.33
N ALA A 81 -18.76 -0.91 -11.09
CA ALA A 81 -18.47 -0.76 -12.53
C ALA A 81 -17.09 -0.16 -12.79
N ILE A 82 -16.62 0.69 -11.89
CA ILE A 82 -15.29 1.29 -11.92
C ILE A 82 -14.25 0.24 -11.50
N GLN A 83 -14.53 -0.56 -10.49
CA GLN A 83 -13.66 -1.63 -10.02
C GLN A 83 -13.25 -2.60 -11.15
N LYS A 84 -14.16 -2.92 -12.07
CA LYS A 84 -13.85 -3.79 -13.23
C LYS A 84 -12.87 -3.19 -14.23
N SER A 85 -12.59 -1.89 -14.19
CA SER A 85 -11.63 -1.21 -15.06
C SER A 85 -10.26 -1.00 -14.41
N ILE A 86 -10.08 -1.49 -13.18
CA ILE A 86 -8.83 -1.40 -12.43
C ILE A 86 -8.01 -2.67 -12.68
N CYS A 87 -6.76 -2.50 -13.07
CA CYS A 87 -5.77 -3.57 -13.03
C CYS A 87 -5.12 -3.59 -11.65
N HIS A 88 -5.37 -4.62 -10.87
CA HIS A 88 -4.84 -4.71 -9.50
C HIS A 88 -3.37 -5.10 -9.48
N THR A 89 -2.62 -4.57 -8.50
CA THR A 89 -1.26 -5.01 -8.20
C THR A 89 -1.22 -6.50 -7.90
N GLY A 90 -0.15 -7.16 -8.31
CA GLY A 90 -0.04 -8.61 -8.29
C GLY A 90 -0.60 -9.29 -9.57
N ALA A 91 -1.18 -8.48 -10.50
CA ALA A 91 -1.63 -8.94 -11.82
C ALA A 91 -1.22 -7.95 -12.94
N LEU A 92 -0.25 -7.07 -12.67
CA LEU A 92 0.29 -6.10 -13.62
C LEU A 92 1.55 -6.63 -14.30
N GLY A 93 2.26 -7.55 -13.65
CA GLY A 93 3.45 -8.24 -14.14
C GLY A 93 3.17 -9.71 -14.47
N ASP A 94 4.24 -10.48 -14.69
CA ASP A 94 4.17 -11.90 -15.02
C ASP A 94 3.82 -12.76 -13.80
N ALA A 95 4.20 -12.32 -12.61
CA ALA A 95 3.81 -12.93 -11.34
C ALA A 95 3.80 -11.92 -10.19
N GLY A 96 2.92 -12.15 -9.21
CA GLY A 96 2.81 -11.34 -8.01
C GLY A 96 2.83 -12.18 -6.74
N ALA A 97 3.64 -11.79 -5.75
CA ALA A 97 3.66 -12.41 -4.43
C ALA A 97 2.89 -11.58 -3.41
N HIS A 98 1.96 -12.21 -2.70
CA HIS A 98 1.08 -11.59 -1.71
C HIS A 98 1.40 -12.11 -0.32
N SER A 99 1.33 -11.22 0.67
CA SER A 99 1.36 -11.57 2.08
C SER A 99 0.00 -11.32 2.71
N PHE A 100 -0.47 -12.30 3.47
CA PHE A 100 -1.67 -12.20 4.28
C PHE A 100 -1.33 -12.31 5.78
N TYR A 101 -0.12 -11.90 6.16
CA TYR A 101 0.26 -11.79 7.57
C TYR A 101 -0.78 -10.92 8.33
N PRO A 102 -1.08 -11.17 9.60
CA PRO A 102 -2.19 -10.53 10.32
C PRO A 102 -2.26 -9.01 10.26
N SER A 103 -1.13 -8.31 10.14
CA SER A 103 -1.08 -6.84 10.05
C SER A 103 -1.36 -6.29 8.65
N LYS A 104 -1.50 -7.15 7.62
CA LYS A 104 -1.74 -6.71 6.24
C LYS A 104 -3.18 -6.24 6.04
N ASN A 105 -3.41 -5.45 5.00
CA ASN A 105 -4.75 -4.95 4.65
C ASN A 105 -5.75 -6.10 4.47
N LEU A 106 -5.33 -7.20 3.86
CA LEU A 106 -6.02 -8.47 3.91
C LEU A 106 -5.18 -9.42 4.76
N GLY A 107 -5.44 -9.49 6.07
CA GLY A 107 -4.67 -10.31 7.02
C GLY A 107 -5.44 -11.55 7.46
N ALA A 108 -4.77 -12.70 7.48
CA ALA A 108 -5.21 -13.92 8.14
C ALA A 108 -5.04 -13.83 9.67
N LEU A 109 -5.18 -14.92 10.42
CA LEU A 109 -4.91 -15.00 11.86
C LEU A 109 -3.46 -15.47 12.17
N GLY A 110 -2.70 -15.83 11.15
CA GLY A 110 -1.31 -16.25 11.22
C GLY A 110 -0.63 -16.06 9.87
N ASP A 111 0.53 -16.68 9.67
CA ASP A 111 1.25 -16.60 8.41
C ASP A 111 0.42 -17.21 7.27
N ALA A 112 0.29 -16.44 6.20
CA ALA A 112 -0.36 -16.84 4.97
C ALA A 112 0.13 -15.97 3.80
N GLY A 113 0.05 -16.50 2.59
CA GLY A 113 0.41 -15.80 1.37
C GLY A 113 -0.10 -16.54 0.13
N ALA A 114 0.03 -15.90 -1.01
CA ALA A 114 -0.32 -16.46 -2.30
C ALA A 114 0.60 -15.92 -3.39
N VAL A 115 0.65 -16.62 -4.51
CA VAL A 115 1.23 -16.14 -5.76
C VAL A 115 0.13 -16.08 -6.80
N THR A 116 0.11 -15.01 -7.58
CA THR A 116 -0.76 -14.83 -8.75
C THR A 116 0.08 -14.83 -10.02
N THR A 117 -0.38 -15.49 -11.06
CA THR A 117 0.23 -15.50 -12.39
C THR A 117 -0.79 -15.97 -13.41
N ASP A 118 -0.65 -15.50 -14.66
CA ASP A 118 -1.38 -16.00 -15.83
C ASP A 118 -0.61 -17.11 -16.58
N ASP A 119 0.63 -17.43 -16.15
CA ASP A 119 1.46 -18.50 -16.66
C ASP A 119 1.11 -19.82 -15.96
N GLU A 120 0.52 -20.76 -16.71
CA GLU A 120 0.05 -22.05 -16.20
C GLU A 120 1.21 -22.96 -15.77
N GLU A 121 2.34 -22.96 -16.52
CA GLU A 121 3.52 -23.75 -16.17
C GLU A 121 4.16 -23.25 -14.87
N LEU A 122 4.26 -21.94 -14.71
CA LEU A 122 4.72 -21.33 -13.48
C LEU A 122 3.78 -21.63 -12.30
N ALA A 123 2.47 -21.58 -12.52
CA ALA A 123 1.49 -21.91 -11.49
C ALA A 123 1.58 -23.36 -11.02
N GLU A 124 1.78 -24.31 -11.96
CA GLU A 124 1.99 -25.73 -11.65
C GLU A 124 3.30 -25.96 -10.87
N ALA A 125 4.40 -25.34 -11.33
CA ALA A 125 5.68 -25.43 -10.65
C ALA A 125 5.58 -24.90 -9.21
N ILE A 126 4.92 -23.76 -8.97
CA ILE A 126 4.71 -23.20 -7.63
C ILE A 126 3.85 -24.13 -6.77
N ARG A 127 2.78 -24.73 -7.33
CA ARG A 127 1.96 -25.73 -6.61
C ARG A 127 2.76 -26.94 -6.20
N ALA A 128 3.71 -27.38 -7.02
CA ALA A 128 4.60 -28.48 -6.65
C ALA A 128 5.61 -28.03 -5.56
N LEU A 129 6.29 -26.90 -5.79
CA LEU A 129 7.35 -26.40 -4.89
C LEU A 129 6.87 -26.14 -3.46
N HIS A 130 5.67 -25.59 -3.29
CA HIS A 130 5.14 -25.28 -1.94
C HIS A 130 4.74 -26.54 -1.16
N ASP A 131 4.60 -27.68 -1.83
CA ASP A 131 4.20 -28.97 -1.26
C ASP A 131 5.30 -30.03 -1.53
N TYR A 132 6.50 -29.77 -1.03
CA TYR A 132 7.67 -30.64 -1.11
C TYR A 132 8.21 -30.92 -2.52
N GLY A 133 7.77 -30.24 -3.56
CA GLY A 133 8.10 -30.53 -4.96
C GLY A 133 7.26 -31.62 -5.58
N ARG A 134 6.12 -31.91 -4.99
CA ARG A 134 5.24 -33.03 -5.35
C ARG A 134 4.34 -32.70 -6.56
N THR A 135 4.42 -33.52 -7.61
CA THR A 135 3.57 -33.41 -8.81
C THR A 135 2.45 -34.47 -8.83
N SER A 136 2.63 -35.58 -8.12
CA SER A 136 1.59 -36.59 -7.87
C SER A 136 1.69 -37.13 -6.46
N ARG A 137 0.82 -38.14 -6.10
CA ARG A 137 0.81 -38.67 -4.73
C ARG A 137 2.17 -39.19 -4.26
N PHE A 138 3.03 -39.67 -5.17
CA PHE A 138 4.31 -40.31 -4.83
C PHE A 138 5.49 -39.76 -5.63
N ASP A 139 5.24 -38.84 -6.60
CA ASP A 139 6.29 -38.32 -7.46
C ASP A 139 6.68 -36.91 -7.01
N PHE A 140 7.98 -36.69 -6.85
CA PHE A 140 8.58 -35.43 -6.42
C PHE A 140 9.58 -35.01 -7.49
N GLU A 141 9.14 -34.16 -8.42
CA GLU A 141 9.95 -33.71 -9.55
C GLU A 141 10.81 -32.49 -9.23
N TYR A 142 10.45 -31.75 -8.17
CA TYR A 142 11.17 -30.57 -7.74
C TYR A 142 11.73 -30.71 -6.32
N GLN A 143 12.79 -29.97 -6.02
CA GLN A 143 13.26 -29.78 -4.65
C GLN A 143 12.43 -28.67 -3.99
N GLY A 144 11.32 -29.04 -3.40
CA GLY A 144 10.37 -28.12 -2.78
C GLY A 144 10.48 -28.05 -1.26
N ILE A 145 9.62 -27.23 -0.68
CA ILE A 145 9.52 -27.00 0.77
C ILE A 145 8.08 -27.22 1.24
N ASN A 146 7.88 -27.28 2.55
CA ASN A 146 6.53 -27.17 3.12
C ASN A 146 6.20 -25.69 3.32
N SER A 147 5.40 -25.12 2.41
CA SER A 147 4.93 -23.73 2.46
C SER A 147 3.44 -23.67 2.15
N ARG A 148 2.68 -24.58 2.73
CA ARG A 148 1.23 -24.64 2.56
C ARG A 148 0.54 -23.69 3.52
N MET A 149 -0.52 -23.02 3.04
CA MET A 149 -1.42 -22.26 3.90
C MET A 149 -2.32 -23.23 4.68
N ASP A 150 -2.48 -23.01 5.98
CA ASP A 150 -3.43 -23.78 6.78
C ASP A 150 -4.87 -23.41 6.37
N GLU A 151 -5.77 -24.41 6.35
CA GLU A 151 -7.15 -24.24 5.95
C GLU A 151 -7.90 -23.21 6.81
N ILE A 152 -7.54 -23.06 8.07
CA ILE A 152 -8.13 -22.05 8.96
C ILE A 152 -7.81 -20.64 8.48
N GLN A 153 -6.59 -20.40 7.99
CA GLN A 153 -6.21 -19.11 7.42
C GLN A 153 -6.98 -18.83 6.14
N ALA A 154 -7.08 -19.82 5.27
CA ALA A 154 -7.87 -19.72 4.04
C ALA A 154 -9.35 -19.46 4.32
N ALA A 155 -9.93 -20.09 5.33
CA ALA A 155 -11.33 -19.86 5.73
C ALA A 155 -11.57 -18.42 6.21
N VAL A 156 -10.65 -17.86 7.01
CA VAL A 156 -10.70 -16.46 7.46
C VAL A 156 -10.58 -15.51 6.28
N LEU A 157 -9.62 -15.74 5.39
CA LEU A 157 -9.42 -14.92 4.19
C LEU A 157 -10.64 -14.95 3.28
N ASN A 158 -11.27 -16.10 3.09
CA ASN A 158 -12.51 -16.24 2.29
C ASN A 158 -13.68 -15.38 2.85
N VAL A 159 -13.76 -15.23 4.16
CA VAL A 159 -14.74 -14.31 4.77
C VAL A 159 -14.39 -12.86 4.49
N LYS A 160 -13.12 -12.47 4.73
CA LYS A 160 -12.66 -11.08 4.53
C LYS A 160 -12.71 -10.64 3.06
N LEU A 161 -12.45 -11.55 2.12
CA LEU A 161 -12.54 -11.29 0.68
C LEU A 161 -13.95 -10.93 0.18
N ARG A 162 -14.98 -11.11 0.98
CA ARG A 162 -16.33 -10.63 0.66
C ARG A 162 -16.47 -9.11 0.84
N HIS A 163 -15.54 -8.49 1.56
CA HIS A 163 -15.50 -7.07 1.91
C HIS A 163 -14.13 -6.43 1.60
N PRO A 164 -13.59 -6.59 0.37
CA PRO A 164 -12.20 -6.23 0.08
C PRO A 164 -11.96 -4.71 0.10
N HIS A 165 -13.02 -3.91 -0.09
CA HIS A 165 -12.93 -2.46 -0.17
C HIS A 165 -13.15 -1.76 1.18
N ASP A 166 -13.80 -2.40 2.14
CA ASP A 166 -14.15 -1.80 3.43
C ASP A 166 -12.89 -1.36 4.20
N GLU A 167 -11.85 -2.20 4.19
CA GLU A 167 -10.55 -1.90 4.78
C GLU A 167 -9.86 -0.71 4.11
N HIS A 168 -9.86 -0.68 2.78
CA HIS A 168 -9.25 0.40 2.01
C HIS A 168 -9.97 1.72 2.26
N ILE A 169 -11.30 1.75 2.17
CA ILE A 169 -12.12 2.94 2.42
C ILE A 169 -11.87 3.46 3.83
N ALA A 170 -11.87 2.57 4.83
CA ALA A 170 -11.62 2.96 6.21
C ALA A 170 -10.24 3.59 6.40
N ARG A 171 -9.17 3.03 5.79
CA ARG A 171 -7.82 3.61 5.85
C ARG A 171 -7.72 4.94 5.13
N CYS A 172 -8.34 5.07 3.97
CA CYS A 172 -8.42 6.35 3.25
C CYS A 172 -9.07 7.42 4.12
N ARG A 173 -10.19 7.12 4.79
CA ARG A 173 -10.83 8.04 5.73
C ARG A 173 -9.90 8.49 6.86
N LYS A 174 -9.12 7.58 7.45
CA LYS A 174 -8.15 7.93 8.49
C LYS A 174 -7.03 8.83 7.96
N ALA A 175 -6.54 8.53 6.77
CA ALA A 175 -5.52 9.36 6.12
C ALA A 175 -6.02 10.79 5.85
N MET A 176 -7.28 10.92 5.42
CA MET A 176 -7.88 12.25 5.21
C MET A 176 -8.05 13.02 6.51
N LEU A 177 -8.45 12.37 7.60
CA LEU A 177 -8.49 13.03 8.90
C LEU A 177 -7.10 13.58 9.32
N TYR A 178 -6.01 12.86 9.01
CA TYR A 178 -4.67 13.43 9.19
C TYR A 178 -4.45 14.67 8.34
N MET A 179 -4.86 14.65 7.07
CA MET A 179 -4.70 15.81 6.18
C MET A 179 -5.52 17.02 6.65
N ASP A 180 -6.74 16.80 7.16
CA ASP A 180 -7.65 17.85 7.61
C ASP A 180 -7.23 18.47 8.93
N TYR A 181 -6.66 17.66 9.85
CA TYR A 181 -6.37 18.11 11.23
C TYR A 181 -4.89 18.42 11.48
N LEU A 182 -3.97 17.99 10.62
CA LEU A 182 -2.58 18.46 10.69
C LEU A 182 -2.49 19.90 10.16
N HIS A 183 -1.63 20.70 10.79
CA HIS A 183 -1.36 22.05 10.31
C HIS A 183 -0.79 22.01 8.87
N PRO A 184 -1.25 22.87 7.93
CA PRO A 184 -0.84 22.82 6.52
C PRO A 184 0.67 22.81 6.29
N ALA A 185 1.45 23.57 7.05
CA ALA A 185 2.92 23.57 6.96
C ALA A 185 3.55 22.23 7.37
N ILE A 186 2.90 21.46 8.27
CA ILE A 186 3.35 20.11 8.64
C ILE A 186 3.01 19.14 7.52
N VAL A 187 1.83 19.23 6.95
CA VAL A 187 1.42 18.41 5.78
C VAL A 187 2.40 18.61 4.65
N GLU A 188 2.67 19.87 4.25
CA GLU A 188 3.59 20.19 3.15
C GLU A 188 5.01 19.67 3.38
N ARG A 189 5.50 19.73 4.63
CA ARG A 189 6.86 19.35 4.99
C ARG A 189 7.04 17.86 5.22
N CYS A 190 6.06 17.20 5.87
CA CYS A 190 6.23 15.89 6.47
C CYS A 190 5.43 14.77 5.79
N ILE A 191 4.42 15.11 4.98
CA ILE A 191 3.63 14.11 4.26
C ILE A 191 4.11 14.02 2.81
N PRO A 192 4.38 12.80 2.28
CA PRO A 192 4.75 12.64 0.88
C PRO A 192 3.70 13.20 -0.07
N LYS A 193 4.10 14.10 -0.97
CA LYS A 193 3.19 14.86 -1.87
C LYS A 193 2.20 13.99 -2.67
N ARG A 194 2.59 12.75 -3.01
CA ARG A 194 1.77 11.82 -3.80
C ARG A 194 1.05 10.77 -2.97
N LEU A 195 0.97 10.95 -1.66
CA LEU A 195 0.38 9.93 -0.79
C LEU A 195 -1.09 9.67 -1.13
N LEU A 196 -1.87 10.73 -1.36
CA LEU A 196 -3.31 10.69 -1.60
C LEU A 196 -3.72 11.22 -3.00
N GLU A 197 -2.78 11.29 -3.94
CA GLU A 197 -3.03 11.83 -5.30
C GLU A 197 -4.03 10.97 -6.09
N ASP A 198 -4.03 9.66 -5.87
CA ASP A 198 -4.88 8.69 -6.57
C ASP A 198 -5.32 7.60 -5.58
N PRO A 199 -6.62 7.51 -5.26
CA PRO A 199 -7.13 6.60 -4.26
C PRO A 199 -6.93 5.12 -4.62
N PHE A 200 -6.84 4.79 -5.90
CA PHE A 200 -6.59 3.41 -6.33
C PHE A 200 -5.13 3.03 -6.25
N SER A 201 -4.22 3.99 -6.37
CA SER A 201 -2.78 3.76 -6.39
C SER A 201 -2.12 3.65 -5.02
N ASN A 202 -2.91 3.68 -3.94
CA ASN A 202 -2.38 3.54 -2.58
C ASN A 202 -3.46 3.00 -1.63
N VAL A 203 -3.21 1.84 -1.05
CA VAL A 203 -4.12 1.23 -0.05
C VAL A 203 -3.73 1.59 1.39
N LEU A 204 -2.78 2.50 1.56
CA LEU A 204 -2.39 3.06 2.86
C LEU A 204 -2.09 1.98 3.92
N HIS A 205 -1.34 0.95 3.50
CA HIS A 205 -0.87 -0.06 4.44
C HIS A 205 -0.05 0.59 5.57
N ILE A 206 0.81 1.53 5.20
CA ILE A 206 1.55 2.39 6.11
C ILE A 206 1.20 3.85 5.81
N PHE A 207 0.99 4.68 6.84
CA PHE A 207 0.88 6.12 6.73
C PHE A 207 2.22 6.75 7.13
N PRO A 208 3.10 7.09 6.16
CA PRO A 208 4.44 7.58 6.44
C PRO A 208 4.42 9.07 6.80
N PHE A 209 5.16 9.42 7.84
CA PHE A 209 5.45 10.78 8.26
C PHE A 209 6.96 10.98 8.23
N ILE A 210 7.46 11.93 7.43
CA ILE A 210 8.88 12.13 7.18
C ILE A 210 9.39 13.33 7.98
N THR A 211 10.32 13.12 8.90
CA THR A 211 10.88 14.20 9.72
C THR A 211 12.27 13.89 10.24
N GLU A 212 13.14 14.88 10.25
CA GLU A 212 14.46 14.80 10.90
C GLU A 212 14.36 14.63 12.43
N GLU A 213 13.24 15.04 13.01
CA GLU A 213 12.98 14.91 14.44
C GLU A 213 12.33 13.58 14.84
N ARG A 214 12.40 12.57 13.96
CA ARG A 214 11.73 11.27 14.11
C ARG A 214 11.79 10.70 15.53
N MET A 215 12.98 10.58 16.09
CA MET A 215 13.15 9.92 17.40
C MET A 215 12.56 10.75 18.54
N ARG A 216 12.67 12.08 18.47
CA ARG A 216 12.09 12.97 19.48
C ARG A 216 10.57 13.00 19.41
N LEU A 217 10.03 13.05 18.19
CA LEU A 217 8.57 12.98 17.98
C LEU A 217 8.03 11.63 18.44
N ARG A 218 8.73 10.54 18.13
CA ARG A 218 8.35 9.19 18.57
C ARG A 218 8.28 9.07 20.09
N GLU A 219 9.28 9.59 20.80
CA GLU A 219 9.32 9.61 22.26
C GLU A 219 8.17 10.44 22.83
N PHE A 220 7.96 11.66 22.33
CA PHE A 220 6.83 12.50 22.73
C PHE A 220 5.48 11.81 22.52
N LEU A 221 5.24 11.20 21.35
CA LEU A 221 3.99 10.48 21.08
C LEU A 221 3.81 9.26 22.00
N LYS A 222 4.91 8.56 22.33
CA LYS A 222 4.89 7.44 23.26
C LYS A 222 4.50 7.88 24.67
N ASP A 223 5.03 9.00 25.15
CA ASP A 223 4.68 9.59 26.46
C ASP A 223 3.19 9.98 26.51
N GLU A 224 2.62 10.35 25.37
CA GLU A 224 1.20 10.61 25.17
C GLU A 224 0.38 9.33 24.88
N SER A 225 0.96 8.13 25.10
CA SER A 225 0.31 6.83 24.84
C SER A 225 -0.10 6.61 23.39
N VAL A 226 0.67 7.13 22.44
CA VAL A 226 0.53 6.88 21.00
C VAL A 226 1.70 6.04 20.54
N GLU A 227 1.41 4.81 20.11
CA GLU A 227 2.42 3.92 19.51
C GLU A 227 2.65 4.26 18.04
N THR A 228 3.92 4.26 17.65
CA THR A 228 4.37 4.47 16.27
C THR A 228 5.40 3.43 15.89
N ALA A 229 5.56 3.17 14.60
CA ALA A 229 6.55 2.23 14.07
C ALA A 229 7.53 2.93 13.12
N ILE A 230 8.56 2.22 12.70
CA ILE A 230 9.53 2.69 11.68
C ILE A 230 9.65 1.58 10.63
N HIS A 231 9.31 1.89 9.38
CA HIS A 231 9.36 0.96 8.27
C HIS A 231 10.25 1.52 7.14
N TYR A 232 11.58 1.26 7.10
CA TYR A 232 12.34 0.41 8.02
C TYR A 232 13.60 1.15 8.45
N PRO A 233 14.13 0.92 9.68
CA PRO A 233 15.23 1.73 10.21
C PRO A 233 16.58 1.46 9.54
N ILE A 234 16.76 0.29 8.92
CA ILE A 234 17.97 -0.13 8.22
C ILE A 234 17.57 -0.53 6.79
N PRO A 235 18.06 0.16 5.76
CA PRO A 235 17.73 -0.18 4.38
C PRO A 235 18.35 -1.52 3.95
N PRO A 236 17.77 -2.20 2.93
CA PRO A 236 18.19 -3.54 2.51
C PRO A 236 19.68 -3.67 2.19
N ASN A 237 20.27 -2.65 1.54
CA ASN A 237 21.70 -2.65 1.19
C ASN A 237 22.65 -2.46 2.38
N GLU A 238 22.14 -2.11 3.56
CA GLU A 238 22.92 -1.97 4.80
C GLU A 238 22.71 -3.15 5.76
N GLN A 239 21.82 -4.08 5.45
CA GLN A 239 21.56 -5.26 6.26
C GLN A 239 22.80 -6.17 6.31
N LEU A 240 23.09 -6.72 7.51
CA LEU A 240 24.26 -7.59 7.73
C LEU A 240 24.21 -8.88 6.91
N GLY A 241 23.00 -9.38 6.63
CA GLY A 241 22.79 -10.60 5.86
C GLY A 241 23.09 -10.46 4.35
N TYR A 242 23.28 -9.24 3.86
CA TYR A 242 23.49 -8.95 2.43
C TYR A 242 24.72 -8.08 2.22
N PRO A 243 25.92 -8.55 2.61
CA PRO A 243 27.17 -7.76 2.51
C PRO A 243 27.51 -7.37 1.07
N GLU A 244 27.07 -8.14 0.10
CA GLU A 244 27.24 -7.88 -1.33
C GLU A 244 26.49 -6.63 -1.83
N LEU A 245 25.45 -6.18 -1.11
CA LEU A 245 24.67 -4.99 -1.50
C LEU A 245 25.26 -3.68 -0.97
N ARG A 246 26.26 -3.72 -0.08
CA ARG A 246 26.82 -2.53 0.59
C ARG A 246 27.51 -1.55 -0.35
N HIS A 247 27.90 -1.99 -1.55
CA HIS A 247 28.52 -1.12 -2.55
C HIS A 247 27.52 -0.15 -3.20
N TYR A 248 26.21 -0.41 -3.10
CA TYR A 248 25.18 0.48 -3.63
C TYR A 248 25.04 1.72 -2.75
N GLN A 249 25.18 2.91 -3.36
CA GLN A 249 24.91 4.18 -2.73
C GLN A 249 23.48 4.59 -3.03
N LEU A 250 22.60 4.53 -2.03
CA LEU A 250 21.15 4.78 -2.17
C LEU A 250 20.74 5.95 -1.25
N PRO A 251 21.11 7.19 -1.57
CA PRO A 251 20.92 8.33 -0.65
C PRO A 251 19.47 8.63 -0.33
N ILE A 252 18.56 8.42 -1.28
CA ILE A 252 17.11 8.62 -1.04
C ILE A 252 16.60 7.57 -0.06
N THR A 253 16.96 6.31 -0.26
CA THR A 253 16.55 5.21 0.64
C THR A 253 17.10 5.41 2.05
N GLN A 254 18.37 5.79 2.17
CA GLN A 254 19.01 6.09 3.45
C GLN A 254 18.31 7.26 4.16
N ASN A 255 17.98 8.32 3.43
CA ASN A 255 17.28 9.48 3.99
C ASN A 255 15.88 9.09 4.51
N ILE A 256 15.11 8.33 3.73
CA ILE A 256 13.80 7.83 4.18
C ILE A 256 13.96 6.92 5.40
N ALA A 257 14.90 5.97 5.38
CA ALA A 257 15.16 5.07 6.52
C ALA A 257 15.53 5.84 7.80
N CYS A 258 16.15 7.00 7.70
CA CYS A 258 16.49 7.86 8.85
C CYS A 258 15.32 8.72 9.34
N GLN A 259 14.37 9.09 8.49
CA GLN A 259 13.36 10.11 8.77
C GLN A 259 11.92 9.58 8.86
N GLU A 260 11.64 8.39 8.29
CA GLU A 260 10.29 7.84 8.27
C GLU A 260 9.83 7.43 9.68
N LEU A 261 8.63 7.88 10.04
CA LEU A 261 7.87 7.45 11.20
C LEU A 261 6.46 7.05 10.74
N SER A 262 6.10 5.82 10.96
CA SER A 262 4.78 5.31 10.59
C SER A 262 3.76 5.70 11.66
N LEU A 263 2.82 6.57 11.30
CA LEU A 263 1.71 6.95 12.18
C LEU A 263 0.64 5.85 12.19
N PRO A 264 -0.09 5.68 13.29
CA PRO A 264 -1.16 4.71 13.36
C PRO A 264 -2.26 5.04 12.36
N CYS A 265 -2.54 4.11 11.45
CA CYS A 265 -3.55 4.24 10.40
C CYS A 265 -4.11 2.86 10.07
N ASN A 266 -5.15 2.44 10.76
CA ASN A 266 -5.84 1.17 10.50
C ASN A 266 -7.37 1.35 10.54
N SER A 267 -8.09 0.40 9.99
CA SER A 267 -9.54 0.47 9.84
C SER A 267 -10.31 0.47 11.16
N THR A 268 -9.72 -0.07 12.21
CA THR A 268 -10.39 -0.19 13.52
C THR A 268 -10.23 1.03 14.43
N MET A 269 -9.37 1.98 14.05
CA MET A 269 -9.23 3.25 14.79
C MET A 269 -10.52 4.07 14.69
N ARG A 270 -10.89 4.71 15.80
CA ARG A 270 -11.94 5.72 15.81
C ARG A 270 -11.41 7.04 15.25
N ASP A 271 -12.29 7.85 14.69
CA ASP A 271 -11.91 9.13 14.10
C ASP A 271 -11.26 10.06 15.13
N GLU A 272 -11.78 10.07 16.37
CA GLU A 272 -11.25 10.87 17.47
C GLU A 272 -9.81 10.50 17.84
N GLU A 273 -9.43 9.23 17.68
CA GLU A 273 -8.05 8.76 17.94
C GLU A 273 -7.08 9.33 16.90
N VAL A 274 -7.48 9.35 15.63
CA VAL A 274 -6.68 9.96 14.56
C VAL A 274 -6.55 11.48 14.76
N ILE A 275 -7.67 12.14 15.04
CA ILE A 275 -7.70 13.59 15.32
C ILE A 275 -6.79 13.94 16.50
N ARG A 276 -6.84 13.15 17.58
CA ARG A 276 -5.95 13.33 18.73
C ARG A 276 -4.47 13.23 18.34
N VAL A 277 -4.10 12.23 17.53
CA VAL A 277 -2.70 12.08 17.07
C VAL A 277 -2.27 13.30 16.24
N ALA A 278 -3.12 13.77 15.31
CA ALA A 278 -2.82 14.96 14.52
C ALA A 278 -2.64 16.22 15.40
N GLN A 279 -3.49 16.39 16.41
CA GLN A 279 -3.39 17.50 17.38
C GLN A 279 -2.09 17.43 18.19
N LEU A 280 -1.70 16.27 18.68
CA LEU A 280 -0.44 16.08 19.38
C LEU A 280 0.77 16.43 18.51
N ILE A 281 0.76 16.04 17.24
CA ILE A 281 1.81 16.39 16.28
C ILE A 281 1.86 17.90 16.06
N ASN A 282 0.71 18.56 15.89
CA ASN A 282 0.63 20.02 15.80
C ASN A 282 1.23 20.69 17.06
N ASP A 283 0.83 20.24 18.24
CA ASP A 283 1.37 20.74 19.51
C ASP A 283 2.88 20.58 19.62
N TYR A 284 3.41 19.43 19.20
CA TYR A 284 4.86 19.16 19.18
C TYR A 284 5.63 20.19 18.35
N PHE A 285 5.19 20.43 17.11
CA PHE A 285 5.89 21.32 16.18
C PHE A 285 5.62 22.81 16.46
N LEU A 286 4.39 23.20 16.79
CA LEU A 286 4.02 24.61 16.98
C LEU A 286 4.55 25.19 18.30
N ARG A 287 4.53 24.42 19.40
CA ARG A 287 5.10 24.88 20.66
C ARG A 287 6.61 25.11 20.63
N ARG A 288 7.33 24.48 19.71
CA ARG A 288 8.79 24.62 19.56
C ARG A 288 9.20 25.81 18.69
N ASN A 289 8.36 26.20 17.73
CA ASN A 289 8.59 27.41 16.92
C ASN A 289 8.27 28.72 17.69
N LEU A 290 7.72 28.61 18.90
CA LEU A 290 7.46 29.73 19.81
C LEU A 290 8.53 29.88 20.90
N ARG A 291 9.61 29.10 20.85
CA ARG A 291 10.82 29.25 21.68
C ARG A 291 12.04 29.48 20.80
#